data_72f79034e33084edb9739a21cc153a17
#
_entry.id   72f79034e33084edb9739a21cc153a17
#
_cell.length_a   1.000
_cell.length_b   1.000
_cell.length_c   1.000
_cell.angle_alpha   90.00
_cell.angle_beta   90.00
_cell.angle_gamma   90.00
#
_symmetry.space_group_name_H-M   'P 1'
#
loop_
_entity.id
_entity.type
_entity.pdbx_description
1 polymer ?
#
loop_
_entity_poly.entity_id
_entity_poly.type
_entity_poly.pdbx_seq_one_letter_code
_entity_poly.pdbx_strand_id
1 'polypeptide(L)'
;MMIIGFLIGGIVKGQELINNTRVKKTVQLLQTVEAAKTTFFDTYSAMPGDMSNAVSRLRDCTPANFCVNGDGNNRVITGNTDPTWRSAITDPEPYQFWKHLTLAGMIGGIDPSADPSNPVYGASNPIAPIGGGFEFYYDRIMVSGGSQGGLTSGHIVRMTNGPPGALATPVATQQDAFMLDQKIDDGKPSTGSLIADYGVTGTNTCKQTTGGQARYRVEQRSGGCVLFYKVP
;
A
#
# COMPACT_ATOMS: atom_id res chain seq x y z
N MET A 1 -41.27 21.16 4.50
CA MET A 1 -40.62 19.81 4.32
C MET A 1 -39.74 19.67 3.08
N MET A 2 -39.89 20.46 2.00
CA MET A 2 -39.05 20.37 0.79
C MET A 2 -37.55 20.69 1.01
N ILE A 3 -37.20 21.61 1.91
CA ILE A 3 -35.79 22.06 2.13
C ILE A 3 -34.93 20.95 2.72
N ILE A 4 -35.49 20.11 3.62
CA ILE A 4 -34.76 19.02 4.27
C ILE A 4 -34.35 17.94 3.26
N GLY A 5 -35.23 17.61 2.31
CA GLY A 5 -34.93 16.64 1.25
C GLY A 5 -33.80 17.08 0.32
N PHE A 6 -33.74 18.38 -0.01
CA PHE A 6 -32.67 18.97 -0.82
C PHE A 6 -31.31 18.95 -0.09
N LEU A 7 -31.31 19.26 1.22
CA LEU A 7 -30.10 19.24 2.03
C LEU A 7 -29.54 17.83 2.16
N ILE A 8 -30.38 16.82 2.46
CA ILE A 8 -29.96 15.42 2.57
C ILE A 8 -29.42 14.90 1.24
N GLY A 9 -30.11 15.19 0.14
CA GLY A 9 -29.65 14.81 -1.21
C GLY A 9 -28.30 15.44 -1.58
N GLY A 10 -28.06 16.69 -1.22
CA GLY A 10 -26.81 17.39 -1.44
C GLY A 10 -25.65 16.79 -0.64
N ILE A 11 -25.89 16.43 0.62
CA ILE A 11 -24.87 15.80 1.49
C ILE A 11 -24.47 14.42 0.97
N VAL A 12 -25.43 13.58 0.59
CA VAL A 12 -25.16 12.23 0.06
C VAL A 12 -24.33 12.29 -1.24
N LYS A 13 -24.70 13.19 -2.15
CA LYS A 13 -23.94 13.40 -3.40
C LYS A 13 -22.53 13.97 -3.14
N GLY A 14 -22.40 14.83 -2.16
CA GLY A 14 -21.08 15.37 -1.73
C GLY A 14 -20.15 14.27 -1.20
N GLN A 15 -20.65 13.36 -0.37
CA GLN A 15 -19.89 12.23 0.15
C GLN A 15 -19.44 11.27 -0.95
N GLU A 16 -20.28 10.95 -1.90
CA GLU A 16 -19.97 10.11 -3.06
C GLU A 16 -18.83 10.73 -3.89
N LEU A 17 -18.87 12.05 -4.12
CA LEU A 17 -17.83 12.77 -4.85
C LEU A 17 -16.49 12.74 -4.12
N ILE A 18 -16.48 12.91 -2.80
CA ILE A 18 -15.28 12.84 -1.97
C ILE A 18 -14.66 11.44 -2.05
N ASN A 19 -15.45 10.39 -1.92
CA ASN A 19 -14.96 9.00 -2.00
C ASN A 19 -14.37 8.68 -3.37
N ASN A 20 -15.06 9.07 -4.45
CA ASN A 20 -14.55 8.91 -5.81
C ASN A 20 -13.22 9.65 -6.02
N THR A 21 -13.06 10.84 -5.41
CA THR A 21 -11.83 11.62 -5.47
C THR A 21 -10.68 10.94 -4.72
N ARG A 22 -10.94 10.39 -3.53
CA ARG A 22 -9.97 9.62 -2.75
C ARG A 22 -9.47 8.40 -3.52
N VAL A 23 -10.39 7.64 -4.10
CA VAL A 23 -10.05 6.48 -4.93
C VAL A 23 -9.18 6.87 -6.12
N LYS A 24 -9.55 7.93 -6.88
CA LYS A 24 -8.74 8.42 -8.00
C LYS A 24 -7.34 8.86 -7.57
N LYS A 25 -7.22 9.62 -6.48
CA LYS A 25 -5.93 10.04 -5.94
C LYS A 25 -5.06 8.86 -5.49
N THR A 26 -5.67 7.80 -4.96
CA THR A 26 -4.95 6.59 -4.57
C THR A 26 -4.37 5.89 -5.79
N VAL A 27 -5.15 5.74 -6.89
CA VAL A 27 -4.63 5.20 -8.16
C VAL A 27 -3.45 6.02 -8.69
N GLN A 28 -3.59 7.34 -8.72
CA GLN A 28 -2.52 8.23 -9.19
C GLN A 28 -1.25 8.09 -8.35
N LEU A 29 -1.39 7.97 -7.03
CA LEU A 29 -0.23 7.82 -6.15
C LEU A 29 0.45 6.46 -6.33
N LEU A 30 -0.31 5.37 -6.53
CA LEU A 30 0.25 4.06 -6.86
C LEU A 30 1.05 4.10 -8.18
N GLN A 31 0.50 4.74 -9.21
CA GLN A 31 1.21 4.95 -10.48
C GLN A 31 2.47 5.82 -10.31
N THR A 32 2.42 6.83 -9.45
CA THR A 32 3.59 7.65 -9.11
C THR A 32 4.69 6.82 -8.45
N VAL A 33 4.33 5.95 -7.51
CA VAL A 33 5.28 5.04 -6.83
C VAL A 33 5.92 4.09 -7.84
N GLU A 34 5.13 3.52 -8.73
CA GLU A 34 5.63 2.62 -9.78
C GLU A 34 6.61 3.35 -10.73
N ALA A 35 6.24 4.54 -11.20
CA ALA A 35 7.09 5.37 -12.05
C ALA A 35 8.38 5.78 -11.32
N ALA A 36 8.28 6.18 -10.05
CA ALA A 36 9.44 6.56 -9.24
C ALA A 36 10.40 5.38 -9.03
N LYS A 37 9.86 4.19 -8.70
CA LYS A 37 10.65 2.95 -8.57
C LYS A 37 11.41 2.65 -9.87
N THR A 38 10.71 2.69 -11.01
CA THR A 38 11.30 2.40 -12.32
C THR A 38 12.36 3.43 -12.68
N THR A 39 12.08 4.72 -12.51
CA THR A 39 13.05 5.79 -12.76
C THR A 39 14.28 5.68 -11.87
N PHE A 40 14.10 5.31 -10.60
CA PHE A 40 15.21 5.06 -9.69
C PHE A 40 16.06 3.89 -10.18
N PHE A 41 15.44 2.79 -10.56
CA PHE A 41 16.13 1.61 -11.08
C PHE A 41 16.92 1.95 -12.36
N ASP A 42 16.32 2.68 -13.29
CA ASP A 42 16.99 3.11 -14.54
C ASP A 42 18.16 4.03 -14.26
N THR A 43 18.06 4.91 -13.24
CA THR A 43 19.11 5.88 -12.92
C THR A 43 20.28 5.25 -12.14
N TYR A 44 19.97 4.38 -11.18
CA TYR A 44 20.96 3.86 -10.25
C TYR A 44 21.31 2.39 -10.47
N SER A 45 20.58 1.67 -11.35
CA SER A 45 20.68 0.22 -11.57
C SER A 45 20.55 -0.58 -10.26
N ALA A 46 19.71 -0.09 -9.36
CA ALA A 46 19.46 -0.67 -8.04
C ALA A 46 18.02 -0.40 -7.61
N MET A 47 17.46 -1.26 -6.76
CA MET A 47 16.14 -1.06 -6.18
C MET A 47 16.23 -0.01 -5.05
N PRO A 48 15.28 0.96 -4.97
CA PRO A 48 15.22 1.84 -3.81
C PRO A 48 14.98 0.99 -2.54
N GLY A 49 15.66 1.34 -1.46
CA GLY A 49 15.66 0.57 -0.20
C GLY A 49 16.74 -0.50 -0.14
N ASP A 50 16.96 -1.21 -1.23
CA ASP A 50 17.93 -2.31 -1.34
C ASP A 50 19.28 -1.91 -1.96
N MET A 51 19.47 -0.62 -2.27
CA MET A 51 20.70 -0.13 -2.90
C MET A 51 21.91 -0.27 -1.99
N SER A 52 22.87 -1.15 -2.32
CA SER A 52 24.03 -1.49 -1.49
C SER A 52 25.10 -0.37 -1.35
N ASN A 53 24.99 0.68 -2.13
CA ASN A 53 25.90 1.82 -2.12
C ASN A 53 25.17 3.18 -2.08
N ALA A 54 24.00 3.21 -1.44
CA ALA A 54 23.15 4.40 -1.33
C ALA A 54 23.89 5.58 -0.69
N VAL A 55 24.60 5.34 0.40
CA VAL A 55 25.39 6.35 1.14
C VAL A 55 26.41 7.07 0.26
N SER A 56 26.96 6.43 -0.74
CA SER A 56 27.95 7.02 -1.65
C SER A 56 27.35 7.64 -2.92
N ARG A 57 26.14 7.28 -3.29
CA ARG A 57 25.54 7.68 -4.58
C ARG A 57 24.35 8.60 -4.46
N LEU A 58 23.57 8.52 -3.38
CA LEU A 58 22.46 9.43 -3.14
C LEU A 58 22.94 10.65 -2.38
N ARG A 59 22.63 11.83 -2.90
CA ARG A 59 22.89 13.07 -2.20
C ARG A 59 22.16 13.06 -0.84
N ASP A 60 22.84 13.51 0.20
CA ASP A 60 22.32 13.61 1.56
C ASP A 60 21.94 12.26 2.21
N CYS A 61 22.26 11.12 1.58
CA CYS A 61 22.14 9.81 2.21
C CYS A 61 23.33 9.60 3.17
N THR A 62 23.11 9.90 4.44
CA THR A 62 24.09 9.74 5.51
C THR A 62 23.44 9.09 6.72
N PRO A 63 24.22 8.43 7.60
CA PRO A 63 23.69 7.90 8.87
C PRO A 63 23.06 9.00 9.75
N ALA A 64 23.54 10.25 9.68
CA ALA A 64 22.97 11.39 10.39
C ALA A 64 21.56 11.72 9.91
N ASN A 65 21.24 11.42 8.65
CA ASN A 65 19.91 11.54 8.05
C ASN A 65 19.13 10.22 8.06
N PHE A 66 19.56 9.24 8.87
CA PHE A 66 18.92 7.92 8.96
C PHE A 66 18.83 7.18 7.61
N CYS A 67 19.76 7.46 6.70
CA CYS A 67 19.84 6.78 5.42
C CYS A 67 20.99 5.78 5.45
N VAL A 68 20.71 4.53 5.07
CA VAL A 68 21.66 3.43 5.07
C VAL A 68 21.62 2.66 3.75
N ASN A 69 22.63 1.85 3.53
CA ASN A 69 22.67 0.92 2.40
C ASN A 69 21.70 -0.26 2.63
N GLY A 70 21.14 -0.79 1.56
CA GLY A 70 20.53 -2.11 1.52
C GLY A 70 21.57 -3.21 1.24
N ASP A 71 21.13 -4.44 1.05
CA ASP A 71 22.02 -5.59 0.81
C ASP A 71 22.30 -5.86 -0.69
N GLY A 72 21.53 -5.28 -1.60
CA GLY A 72 21.71 -5.34 -3.05
C GLY A 72 21.22 -6.63 -3.69
N ASN A 73 20.30 -7.33 -3.06
CA ASN A 73 19.73 -8.59 -3.57
C ASN A 73 18.53 -8.41 -4.52
N ASN A 74 18.15 -7.16 -4.84
CA ASN A 74 16.98 -6.74 -5.62
C ASN A 74 15.63 -7.11 -4.98
N ARG A 75 15.60 -7.26 -3.67
CA ARG A 75 14.38 -7.54 -2.89
C ARG A 75 14.35 -6.64 -1.67
N VAL A 76 13.31 -5.88 -1.53
CA VAL A 76 13.06 -5.09 -0.31
C VAL A 76 12.30 -5.98 0.67
N ILE A 77 13.03 -6.76 1.46
CA ILE A 77 12.43 -7.82 2.31
C ILE A 77 11.98 -7.27 3.67
N THR A 78 10.99 -7.94 4.26
CA THR A 78 10.43 -7.52 5.56
C THR A 78 11.26 -8.00 6.76
N GLY A 79 12.33 -8.77 6.54
CA GLY A 79 13.12 -9.41 7.59
C GLY A 79 12.40 -10.55 8.32
N ASN A 80 11.15 -10.81 7.98
CA ASN A 80 10.37 -11.87 8.60
C ASN A 80 10.29 -13.09 7.68
N THR A 81 10.60 -14.27 8.22
CA THR A 81 10.51 -15.55 7.50
C THR A 81 9.11 -16.14 7.51
N ASP A 82 8.18 -15.54 8.24
CA ASP A 82 6.78 -15.94 8.23
C ASP A 82 6.12 -15.46 6.93
N PRO A 83 5.65 -16.37 6.06
CA PRO A 83 5.04 -16.02 4.78
C PRO A 83 3.65 -15.37 4.94
N THR A 84 3.27 -15.00 6.15
CA THR A 84 2.01 -14.31 6.38
C THR A 84 2.20 -12.81 6.16
N TRP A 85 1.69 -12.32 5.05
CA TRP A 85 1.52 -10.90 4.70
C TRP A 85 0.97 -10.00 5.85
N ARG A 86 0.72 -10.59 7.01
CA ARG A 86 0.24 -9.96 8.25
C ARG A 86 1.35 -9.58 9.20
N SER A 87 2.57 -10.04 8.95
CA SER A 87 3.70 -9.88 9.86
C SER A 87 4.17 -8.43 9.95
N ALA A 88 4.74 -8.09 11.10
CA ALA A 88 5.44 -6.82 11.27
C ALA A 88 6.70 -6.77 10.41
N ILE A 89 7.02 -5.59 9.90
CA ILE A 89 8.26 -5.33 9.17
C ILE A 89 9.37 -5.13 10.20
N THR A 90 10.40 -5.97 10.14
CA THR A 90 11.55 -5.93 11.06
C THR A 90 12.85 -5.51 10.38
N ASP A 91 12.88 -5.55 9.03
CA ASP A 91 14.03 -5.13 8.24
C ASP A 91 13.96 -3.63 7.91
N PRO A 92 15.08 -2.91 7.86
CA PRO A 92 15.09 -1.49 7.51
C PRO A 92 14.78 -1.19 6.04
N GLU A 93 15.01 -2.12 5.10
CA GLU A 93 14.87 -1.88 3.66
C GLU A 93 13.49 -1.35 3.22
N PRO A 94 12.35 -1.86 3.72
CA PRO A 94 11.04 -1.32 3.42
C PRO A 94 10.86 0.16 3.76
N TYR A 95 11.53 0.61 4.80
CA TYR A 95 11.51 2.02 5.22
C TYR A 95 12.52 2.85 4.44
N GLN A 96 13.69 2.27 4.10
CA GLN A 96 14.68 2.89 3.24
C GLN A 96 14.18 3.07 1.80
N PHE A 97 13.21 2.28 1.34
CA PHE A 97 12.58 2.46 0.03
C PHE A 97 12.06 3.90 -0.17
N TRP A 98 11.27 4.37 0.78
CA TRP A 98 10.73 5.74 0.73
C TRP A 98 11.80 6.79 0.89
N LYS A 99 12.77 6.53 1.77
CA LYS A 99 13.91 7.41 2.02
C LYS A 99 14.77 7.62 0.76
N HIS A 100 15.14 6.53 0.08
CA HIS A 100 15.94 6.60 -1.14
C HIS A 100 15.19 7.34 -2.26
N LEU A 101 13.92 7.10 -2.45
CA LEU A 101 13.10 7.81 -3.45
C LEU A 101 12.98 9.30 -3.15
N THR A 102 12.85 9.68 -1.87
CA THR A 102 12.75 11.07 -1.44
C THR A 102 14.08 11.80 -1.64
N LEU A 103 15.21 11.21 -1.23
CA LEU A 103 16.54 11.79 -1.41
C LEU A 103 16.95 11.87 -2.89
N ALA A 104 16.45 10.95 -3.72
CA ALA A 104 16.61 11.02 -5.17
C ALA A 104 15.70 12.08 -5.85
N GLY A 105 14.80 12.74 -5.09
CA GLY A 105 13.86 13.72 -5.62
C GLY A 105 12.76 13.14 -6.52
N MET A 106 12.51 11.84 -6.43
CA MET A 106 11.55 11.13 -7.29
C MET A 106 10.14 11.08 -6.72
N ILE A 107 9.98 11.25 -5.40
CA ILE A 107 8.70 11.42 -4.74
C ILE A 107 8.75 12.61 -3.79
N GLY A 108 7.60 13.22 -3.57
CA GLY A 108 7.41 14.31 -2.60
C GLY A 108 6.39 13.95 -1.53
N GLY A 109 6.19 14.89 -0.56
CA GLY A 109 5.22 14.71 0.51
C GLY A 109 5.70 13.82 1.66
N ILE A 110 7.01 13.54 1.70
CA ILE A 110 7.71 12.85 2.77
C ILE A 110 8.83 13.76 3.26
N ASP A 111 9.05 13.78 4.57
CA ASP A 111 10.14 14.53 5.19
C ASP A 111 11.48 13.80 4.97
N PRO A 112 12.44 14.41 4.24
CA PRO A 112 13.73 13.78 4.01
C PRO A 112 14.56 13.60 5.28
N SER A 113 14.23 14.29 6.38
CA SER A 113 14.88 14.15 7.69
C SER A 113 14.23 13.12 8.60
N ALA A 114 13.03 12.60 8.25
CA ALA A 114 12.32 11.63 9.06
C ALA A 114 13.17 10.37 9.30
N ASP A 115 13.10 9.86 10.53
CA ASP A 115 13.73 8.59 10.91
C ASP A 115 12.88 7.40 10.41
N PRO A 116 13.38 6.60 9.46
CA PRO A 116 12.64 5.44 8.97
C PRO A 116 12.57 4.29 9.99
N SER A 117 13.40 4.27 11.03
CA SER A 117 13.31 3.27 12.09
C SER A 117 12.14 3.51 13.04
N ASN A 118 11.58 4.72 13.03
CA ASN A 118 10.35 5.08 13.73
C ASN A 118 9.31 5.60 12.73
N PRO A 119 8.75 4.74 11.89
CA PRO A 119 8.02 5.15 10.71
C PRO A 119 6.64 5.77 11.05
N VAL A 120 6.31 6.85 10.35
CA VAL A 120 5.06 7.59 10.52
C VAL A 120 4.48 7.93 9.14
N TYR A 121 3.19 7.68 8.93
CA TYR A 121 2.50 8.11 7.71
C TYR A 121 2.43 9.64 7.62
N GLY A 122 2.84 10.17 6.48
CA GLY A 122 2.95 11.61 6.25
C GLY A 122 4.30 12.21 6.65
N ALA A 123 5.18 11.40 7.27
CA ALA A 123 6.56 11.80 7.54
C ALA A 123 7.56 10.90 6.81
N SER A 124 7.70 9.64 7.23
CA SER A 124 8.63 8.67 6.59
C SER A 124 7.98 7.84 5.48
N ASN A 125 6.68 7.66 5.53
CA ASN A 125 5.90 6.88 4.58
C ASN A 125 4.73 7.72 4.02
N PRO A 126 4.32 7.56 2.75
CA PRO A 126 3.20 8.31 2.20
C PRO A 126 1.88 7.97 2.88
N ILE A 127 1.01 8.98 3.02
CA ILE A 127 -0.40 8.76 3.38
C ILE A 127 -1.14 8.23 2.15
N ALA A 128 -1.95 7.20 2.33
CA ALA A 128 -2.85 6.73 1.29
C ALA A 128 -4.13 7.60 1.29
N PRO A 129 -4.53 8.21 0.16
CA PRO A 129 -5.73 9.05 0.13
C PRO A 129 -7.02 8.32 0.51
N ILE A 130 -7.06 6.99 0.36
CA ILE A 130 -8.17 6.14 0.77
C ILE A 130 -8.25 5.96 2.29
N GLY A 131 -7.13 6.22 2.99
CA GLY A 131 -6.96 6.11 4.45
C GLY A 131 -5.62 5.43 4.78
N GLY A 132 -5.14 5.59 6.02
CA GLY A 132 -3.89 5.00 6.46
C GLY A 132 -2.67 5.43 5.64
N GLY A 133 -1.82 4.50 5.28
CA GLY A 133 -0.65 4.80 4.47
C GLY A 133 -0.12 3.65 3.63
N PHE A 134 0.98 3.91 2.96
CA PHE A 134 1.66 2.98 2.07
C PHE A 134 2.89 2.39 2.72
N GLU A 135 3.04 1.09 2.53
CA GLU A 135 4.25 0.33 2.85
C GLU A 135 4.69 -0.41 1.60
N PHE A 136 6.00 -0.50 1.40
CA PHE A 136 6.57 -1.18 0.24
C PHE A 136 7.50 -2.30 0.70
N TYR A 137 7.34 -3.50 0.14
CA TYR A 137 8.19 -4.65 0.43
C TYR A 137 8.06 -5.74 -0.62
N TYR A 138 8.97 -6.69 -0.60
CA TYR A 138 8.93 -7.91 -1.40
C TYR A 138 8.38 -9.05 -0.56
N ASP A 139 7.29 -9.66 -1.00
CA ASP A 139 6.69 -10.80 -0.28
C ASP A 139 5.85 -11.69 -1.20
N ARG A 140 5.32 -12.74 -0.61
CA ARG A 140 4.27 -13.58 -1.17
C ARG A 140 2.92 -13.15 -0.64
N ILE A 141 2.02 -12.73 -1.50
CA ILE A 141 0.64 -12.52 -1.10
C ILE A 141 -0.07 -13.87 -1.07
N MET A 142 -0.38 -14.35 0.11
CA MET A 142 -1.27 -15.50 0.30
C MET A 142 -2.71 -15.02 0.41
N VAL A 143 -3.51 -15.24 -0.61
CA VAL A 143 -4.94 -14.91 -0.56
C VAL A 143 -5.65 -15.97 0.26
N SER A 144 -6.06 -15.64 1.48
CA SER A 144 -6.80 -16.58 2.32
C SER A 144 -8.24 -16.78 1.81
N GLY A 145 -8.68 -18.03 1.78
CA GLY A 145 -10.10 -18.40 1.63
C GLY A 145 -10.55 -18.85 0.25
N GLY A 146 -9.81 -19.71 -0.41
CA GLY A 146 -10.30 -20.41 -1.60
C GLY A 146 -9.22 -21.11 -2.40
N SER A 147 -9.57 -22.19 -3.04
CA SER A 147 -8.71 -23.05 -3.86
C SER A 147 -8.06 -22.38 -5.08
N GLN A 148 -8.24 -21.06 -5.24
CA GLN A 148 -7.75 -20.24 -6.34
C GLN A 148 -6.88 -19.05 -5.86
N GLY A 149 -6.43 -19.05 -4.60
CA GLY A 149 -5.49 -18.07 -4.11
C GLY A 149 -4.11 -18.27 -4.74
N GLY A 150 -3.85 -17.63 -5.87
CA GLY A 150 -2.53 -17.61 -6.49
C GLY A 150 -1.52 -17.00 -5.54
N LEU A 151 -0.47 -17.76 -5.18
CA LEU A 151 0.72 -17.20 -4.54
C LEU A 151 1.35 -16.23 -5.55
N THR A 152 1.19 -14.95 -5.34
CA THR A 152 1.90 -13.94 -6.11
C THR A 152 3.07 -13.45 -5.29
N SER A 153 4.29 -13.74 -5.71
CA SER A 153 5.49 -13.14 -5.14
C SER A 153 5.91 -11.93 -5.98
N GLY A 154 6.39 -10.90 -5.33
CA GLY A 154 6.87 -9.71 -5.99
C GLY A 154 6.95 -8.50 -5.05
N HIS A 155 7.29 -7.36 -5.60
CA HIS A 155 7.21 -6.09 -4.88
C HIS A 155 5.76 -5.65 -4.75
N ILE A 156 5.40 -5.23 -3.57
CA ILE A 156 4.02 -4.95 -3.18
C ILE A 156 3.96 -3.61 -2.45
N VAL A 157 2.96 -2.81 -2.80
CA VAL A 157 2.51 -1.71 -1.95
C VAL A 157 1.33 -2.20 -1.12
N ARG A 158 1.53 -2.32 0.19
CA ARG A 158 0.45 -2.57 1.15
C ARG A 158 -0.19 -1.26 1.58
N MET A 159 -1.51 -1.22 1.57
CA MET A 159 -2.29 -0.12 2.14
C MET A 159 -2.95 -0.61 3.42
N THR A 160 -2.62 0.03 4.54
CA THR A 160 -3.08 -0.36 5.88
C THR A 160 -3.31 0.86 6.76
N ASN A 161 -4.20 0.73 7.74
CA ASN A 161 -4.53 1.81 8.68
C ASN A 161 -3.77 1.69 10.01
N GLY A 162 -3.04 0.60 10.24
CA GLY A 162 -2.18 0.44 11.41
C GLY A 162 -0.93 1.33 11.33
N PRO A 163 -0.17 1.44 12.42
CA PRO A 163 1.15 2.08 12.37
C PRO A 163 2.02 1.40 11.32
N PRO A 164 2.92 2.15 10.64
CA PRO A 164 3.81 1.56 9.65
C PRO A 164 4.62 0.41 10.26
N GLY A 165 4.74 -0.69 9.53
CA GLY A 165 5.44 -1.88 9.97
C GLY A 165 4.68 -2.77 10.95
N ALA A 166 3.52 -2.35 11.43
CA ALA A 166 2.67 -3.17 12.29
C ALA A 166 1.88 -4.21 11.48
N LEU A 167 1.12 -5.03 12.22
CA LEU A 167 0.17 -5.95 11.61
C LEU A 167 -0.85 -5.22 10.74
N ALA A 168 -1.16 -5.79 9.58
CA ALA A 168 -2.08 -5.18 8.63
C ALA A 168 -3.49 -5.01 9.20
N THR A 169 -4.00 -3.79 9.20
CA THR A 169 -5.37 -3.44 9.61
C THR A 169 -6.16 -2.87 8.44
N PRO A 170 -7.49 -3.08 8.39
CA PRO A 170 -8.32 -2.58 7.32
C PRO A 170 -8.18 -1.07 7.09
N VAL A 171 -8.06 -0.66 5.84
CA VAL A 171 -7.85 0.73 5.42
C VAL A 171 -9.00 1.29 4.60
N ALA A 172 -9.73 0.43 3.90
CA ALA A 172 -10.80 0.81 2.99
C ALA A 172 -12.09 0.08 3.32
N THR A 173 -13.22 0.72 3.06
CA THR A 173 -14.50 0.00 3.02
C THR A 173 -14.51 -0.99 1.85
N GLN A 174 -15.39 -1.99 1.90
CA GLN A 174 -15.53 -2.96 0.81
C GLN A 174 -15.92 -2.28 -0.52
N GLN A 175 -16.74 -1.23 -0.43
CA GLN A 175 -17.15 -0.45 -1.60
C GLN A 175 -15.98 0.33 -2.20
N ASP A 176 -15.18 1.00 -1.35
CA ASP A 176 -14.01 1.76 -1.83
C ASP A 176 -12.94 0.84 -2.40
N ALA A 177 -12.72 -0.32 -1.77
CA ALA A 177 -11.82 -1.35 -2.26
C ALA A 177 -12.25 -1.88 -3.63
N PHE A 178 -13.54 -2.17 -3.82
CA PHE A 178 -14.11 -2.58 -5.11
C PHE A 178 -13.94 -1.49 -6.17
N MET A 179 -14.25 -0.22 -5.84
CA MET A 179 -14.07 0.89 -6.78
C MET A 179 -12.61 1.11 -7.17
N LEU A 180 -11.69 0.92 -6.23
CA LEU A 180 -10.26 1.03 -6.50
C LEU A 180 -9.80 -0.09 -7.44
N ASP A 181 -10.21 -1.32 -7.15
CA ASP A 181 -9.90 -2.51 -7.93
C ASP A 181 -10.41 -2.39 -9.38
N GLN A 182 -11.67 -1.98 -9.57
CA GLN A 182 -12.22 -1.71 -10.91
C GLN A 182 -11.46 -0.64 -11.72
N LYS A 183 -10.72 0.23 -11.04
CA LYS A 183 -9.91 1.26 -11.72
C LYS A 183 -8.49 0.81 -12.02
N ILE A 184 -7.99 -0.16 -11.29
CA ILE A 184 -6.65 -0.71 -11.43
C ILE A 184 -6.69 -1.92 -12.36
N ASP A 185 -7.64 -2.86 -12.16
CA ASP A 185 -7.75 -4.07 -12.96
C ASP A 185 -9.17 -4.67 -13.09
N ASP A 186 -9.49 -5.80 -12.46
CA ASP A 186 -10.65 -6.63 -12.81
C ASP A 186 -11.84 -6.54 -11.83
N GLY A 187 -11.72 -5.80 -10.74
CA GLY A 187 -12.76 -5.67 -9.71
C GLY A 187 -12.97 -6.93 -8.87
N LYS A 188 -12.00 -7.85 -8.81
CA LYS A 188 -12.09 -9.09 -8.05
C LYS A 188 -11.03 -9.15 -6.96
N PRO A 189 -11.40 -9.35 -5.69
CA PRO A 189 -10.49 -9.18 -4.55
C PRO A 189 -9.33 -10.18 -4.47
N SER A 190 -9.29 -11.19 -5.34
CA SER A 190 -8.30 -12.27 -5.26
C SER A 190 -7.49 -12.48 -6.53
N THR A 191 -7.69 -11.63 -7.55
CA THR A 191 -7.01 -11.72 -8.86
C THR A 191 -6.49 -10.35 -9.27
N GLY A 192 -5.64 -10.31 -10.30
CA GLY A 192 -5.12 -9.07 -10.85
C GLY A 192 -3.92 -8.48 -10.12
N SER A 193 -3.74 -7.19 -10.30
CA SER A 193 -2.65 -6.40 -9.69
C SER A 193 -3.03 -5.85 -8.32
N LEU A 194 -4.33 -5.68 -8.04
CA LEU A 194 -4.82 -5.28 -6.73
C LEU A 194 -5.51 -6.47 -6.05
N ILE A 195 -5.00 -6.85 -4.90
CA ILE A 195 -5.55 -7.92 -4.07
C ILE A 195 -6.06 -7.33 -2.76
N ALA A 196 -7.24 -7.77 -2.34
CA ALA A 196 -7.83 -7.33 -1.09
C ALA A 196 -8.02 -8.49 -0.10
N ASP A 197 -7.72 -8.24 1.16
CA ASP A 197 -7.95 -9.19 2.24
C ASP A 197 -8.38 -8.48 3.54
N TYR A 198 -8.68 -9.24 4.61
CA TYR A 198 -9.33 -8.74 5.81
C TYR A 198 -8.39 -8.32 6.96
N GLY A 199 -7.07 -8.43 6.80
CA GLY A 199 -6.14 -8.13 7.89
C GLY A 199 -6.21 -9.12 9.06
N VAL A 200 -5.69 -8.71 10.21
CA VAL A 200 -5.45 -9.58 11.39
C VAL A 200 -6.71 -9.93 12.19
N THR A 201 -7.81 -9.25 11.99
CA THR A 201 -9.01 -9.32 12.86
C THR A 201 -9.86 -10.59 12.73
N GLY A 202 -9.44 -11.55 11.92
CA GLY A 202 -10.00 -12.92 11.89
C GLY A 202 -11.38 -13.08 11.27
N THR A 203 -12.16 -12.02 11.10
CA THR A 203 -13.46 -12.04 10.44
C THR A 203 -13.33 -11.56 9.01
N ASN A 204 -13.60 -12.43 8.04
CA ASN A 204 -13.55 -12.07 6.63
C ASN A 204 -14.71 -11.14 6.26
N THR A 205 -14.52 -9.84 6.52
CA THR A 205 -15.50 -8.80 6.21
C THR A 205 -15.28 -8.16 4.85
N CYS A 206 -14.08 -8.31 4.26
CA CYS A 206 -13.71 -7.71 2.98
C CYS A 206 -14.34 -8.42 1.78
N LYS A 207 -14.26 -9.75 1.77
CA LYS A 207 -14.68 -10.58 0.64
C LYS A 207 -15.49 -11.79 1.10
N GLN A 208 -16.25 -12.38 0.17
CA GLN A 208 -16.91 -13.68 0.32
C GLN A 208 -16.57 -14.56 -0.88
N THR A 209 -16.58 -15.86 -0.66
CA THR A 209 -16.39 -16.85 -1.73
C THR A 209 -17.72 -17.54 -2.01
N THR A 210 -18.22 -17.47 -3.24
CA THR A 210 -19.43 -18.12 -3.68
C THR A 210 -19.14 -18.84 -4.98
N GLY A 211 -19.40 -20.14 -5.04
CA GLY A 211 -19.13 -20.94 -6.24
C GLY A 211 -17.64 -20.97 -6.63
N GLY A 212 -16.71 -20.90 -5.66
CA GLY A 212 -15.27 -20.86 -5.91
C GLY A 212 -14.71 -19.50 -6.36
N GLN A 213 -15.54 -18.47 -6.51
CA GLN A 213 -15.11 -17.12 -6.86
C GLN A 213 -15.19 -16.17 -5.66
N ALA A 214 -14.12 -15.41 -5.44
CA ALA A 214 -14.12 -14.36 -4.44
C ALA A 214 -14.77 -13.08 -4.99
N ARG A 215 -15.59 -12.44 -4.16
CA ARG A 215 -16.26 -11.16 -4.48
C ARG A 215 -16.17 -10.23 -3.27
N TYR A 216 -16.12 -8.93 -3.49
CA TYR A 216 -16.24 -7.93 -2.43
C TYR A 216 -17.61 -7.98 -1.75
N ARG A 217 -17.63 -7.82 -0.44
CA ARG A 217 -18.89 -7.73 0.34
C ARG A 217 -19.42 -6.29 0.39
N VAL A 218 -19.71 -5.71 -0.75
CA VAL A 218 -20.10 -4.29 -0.88
C VAL A 218 -21.36 -3.90 -0.11
N GLU A 219 -22.20 -4.86 0.24
CA GLU A 219 -23.42 -4.65 1.01
C GLU A 219 -23.16 -4.55 2.52
N GLN A 220 -21.99 -5.00 2.98
CA GLN A 220 -21.63 -4.99 4.39
C GLN A 220 -21.01 -3.65 4.76
N ARG A 221 -21.59 -2.97 5.77
CA ARG A 221 -21.11 -1.66 6.22
C ARG A 221 -20.11 -1.72 7.38
N SER A 222 -19.92 -2.88 7.97
CA SER A 222 -18.97 -3.11 9.06
C SER A 222 -17.76 -3.89 8.58
N GLY A 223 -16.58 -3.56 9.09
CA GLY A 223 -15.31 -4.15 8.70
C GLY A 223 -14.65 -3.38 7.56
N GLY A 224 -13.68 -3.99 6.93
CA GLY A 224 -12.93 -3.35 5.84
C GLY A 224 -11.93 -4.26 5.18
N CYS A 225 -11.18 -3.70 4.26
CA CYS A 225 -10.15 -4.37 3.45
C CYS A 225 -8.77 -3.80 3.74
N VAL A 226 -7.78 -4.68 3.83
CA VAL A 226 -6.37 -4.38 3.59
C VAL A 226 -6.12 -4.58 2.10
N LEU A 227 -5.37 -3.70 1.48
CA LEU A 227 -5.16 -3.71 0.04
C LEU A 227 -3.69 -3.92 -0.28
N PHE A 228 -3.41 -4.73 -1.28
CA PHE A 228 -2.08 -5.09 -1.75
C PHE A 228 -2.00 -4.84 -3.24
N TYR A 229 -1.22 -3.86 -3.64
CA TYR A 229 -0.96 -3.56 -5.04
C TYR A 229 0.36 -4.16 -5.46
N LYS A 230 0.35 -5.05 -6.44
CA LYS A 230 1.54 -5.62 -7.04
C LYS A 230 2.18 -4.59 -7.97
N VAL A 231 3.40 -4.22 -7.64
CA VAL A 231 4.21 -3.29 -8.47
C VAL A 231 4.97 -4.12 -9.50
N PRO A 232 4.78 -3.86 -10.79
CA PRO A 232 5.46 -4.54 -11.88
C PRO A 232 6.99 -4.44 -11.83
#